data_681f57439aa78df3360e4cf73600d0c9
#
_entry.id   681f57439aa78df3360e4cf73600d0c9
#
_cell.length_a   1.000
_cell.length_b   1.000
_cell.length_c   1.000
_cell.angle_alpha   90.00
_cell.angle_beta   90.00
_cell.angle_gamma   90.00
#
_symmetry.space_group_name_H-M   'P 1'
#
loop_
_entity.id
_entity.type
_entity.pdbx_description
1 polymer ?
#
loop_
_entity_poly.entity_id
_entity_poly.type
_entity_poly.pdbx_seq_one_letter_code
_entity_poly.pdbx_strand_id
1 'polypeptide(L)' 'MLKAKIAVLVSGGGTNLQALIDAQNSGKLNSGEIVLVISGTEGAYALTRAEKAGIHAETVAYKK' A
#
# COMPACT_ATOMS: atom_id res chain seq x y z
N MET A 1 14.90 0.68 17.19
CA MET A 1 13.53 0.20 17.44
C MET A 1 12.97 -0.46 16.18
N LEU A 2 12.34 -1.61 16.33
CA LEU A 2 11.79 -2.33 15.19
C LEU A 2 10.44 -1.74 14.79
N LYS A 3 10.25 -1.57 13.49
CA LYS A 3 8.97 -1.15 12.95
C LYS A 3 8.13 -2.37 12.57
N ALA A 4 6.85 -2.29 12.82
CA ALA A 4 5.93 -3.33 12.37
C ALA A 4 5.84 -3.27 10.85
N LYS A 5 5.85 -4.43 10.20
CA LYS A 5 5.68 -4.50 8.76
C LYS A 5 4.20 -4.56 8.43
N ILE A 6 3.76 -3.69 7.56
CA ILE A 6 2.34 -3.51 7.27
C ILE A 6 2.05 -3.93 5.84
N ALA A 7 1.04 -4.79 5.68
CA ALA A 7 0.49 -5.10 4.38
C ALA A 7 -0.85 -4.37 4.25
N VAL A 8 -1.05 -3.68 3.14
CA VAL A 8 -2.25 -2.88 2.93
C VAL A 8 -3.09 -3.52 1.84
N LEU A 9 -4.36 -3.82 2.16
CA LEU A 9 -5.30 -4.33 1.18
C LEU A 9 -6.10 -3.18 0.62
N VAL A 10 -6.16 -3.08 -0.69
CA VAL A 10 -6.82 -1.97 -1.37
C VAL A 10 -7.78 -2.48 -2.43
N SER A 11 -8.76 -1.64 -2.77
CA SER A 11 -9.62 -1.85 -3.91
C SER A 11 -9.79 -0.51 -4.60
N GLY A 12 -9.67 -0.47 -5.91
CA GLY A 12 -9.85 0.76 -6.67
C GLY A 12 -8.67 1.70 -6.64
N GLY A 13 -8.92 2.99 -6.45
CA GLY A 13 -7.92 4.03 -6.65
C GLY A 13 -6.84 4.17 -5.59
N GLY A 14 -7.08 3.68 -4.38
CA GLY A 14 -6.07 3.70 -3.33
C GLY A 14 -5.85 5.04 -2.66
N THR A 15 -6.90 5.85 -2.49
CA THR A 15 -6.74 7.14 -1.81
C THR A 15 -6.31 6.96 -0.36
N ASN A 16 -6.84 5.93 0.31
CA ASN A 16 -6.41 5.63 1.68
C ASN A 16 -4.95 5.18 1.71
N LEU A 17 -4.53 4.41 0.70
CA LEU A 17 -3.15 4.01 0.58
C LEU A 17 -2.25 5.23 0.41
N GLN A 18 -2.65 6.18 -0.43
CA GLN A 18 -1.85 7.39 -0.63
C GLN A 18 -1.68 8.16 0.68
N ALA A 19 -2.73 8.24 1.48
CA ALA A 19 -2.64 8.91 2.78
C ALA A 19 -1.63 8.21 3.69
N LEU A 20 -1.62 6.88 3.67
CA LEU A 20 -0.68 6.11 4.47
C LEU A 20 0.75 6.29 3.98
N ILE A 21 0.95 6.29 2.66
CA ILE A 21 2.26 6.52 2.07
C ILE A 21 2.78 7.91 2.46
N ASP A 22 1.92 8.91 2.37
CA ASP A 22 2.29 10.27 2.71
C ASP A 22 2.67 10.38 4.19
N ALA A 23 1.92 9.69 5.06
CA ALA A 23 2.23 9.68 6.48
C ALA A 23 3.58 9.00 6.75
N GLN A 24 3.86 7.92 6.04
CA GLN A 24 5.14 7.23 6.18
C GLN A 24 6.30 8.12 5.73
N ASN A 25 6.14 8.78 4.58
CA ASN A 25 7.20 9.63 4.03
C ASN A 25 7.45 10.88 4.85
N SER A 26 6.44 11.38 5.55
CA SER A 26 6.58 12.56 6.39
C SER A 26 7.03 12.24 7.82
N GLY A 27 7.24 10.96 8.13
CA GLY A 27 7.68 10.54 9.45
C GLY A 27 6.58 10.38 10.47
N LYS A 28 5.32 10.52 10.07
CA LYS A 28 4.20 10.39 11.01
C LYS A 28 3.89 8.95 11.35
N LEU A 29 4.30 8.01 10.51
CA LEU A 29 4.08 6.59 10.73
C LEU A 29 5.32 5.99 11.37
N ASN A 30 5.51 6.27 12.66
CA ASN A 30 6.74 5.94 13.36
C ASN A 30 6.90 4.49 13.73
N SER A 31 5.80 3.78 13.98
CA SER A 31 5.86 2.42 14.48
C SER A 31 5.57 1.37 13.42
N GLY A 32 5.40 1.78 12.17
CA GLY A 32 5.09 0.85 11.10
C GLY A 32 5.77 1.23 9.80
N GLU A 33 5.91 0.25 8.94
CA GLU A 33 6.47 0.44 7.60
C GLU A 33 5.64 -0.36 6.62
N ILE A 34 5.15 0.29 5.57
CA ILE A 34 4.36 -0.37 4.54
C ILE A 34 5.34 -1.13 3.64
N VAL A 35 5.23 -2.45 3.65
CA VAL A 35 6.14 -3.31 2.88
C VAL A 35 5.44 -4.01 1.72
N LEU A 36 4.11 -4.03 1.70
CA LEU A 36 3.36 -4.75 0.69
C LEU A 36 2.00 -4.11 0.49
N VAL A 37 1.58 -4.01 -0.76
CA VAL A 37 0.23 -3.56 -1.12
C VAL A 37 -0.43 -4.67 -1.92
N ILE A 38 -1.63 -5.07 -1.53
CA ILE A 38 -2.38 -6.10 -2.21
C ILE A 38 -3.67 -5.51 -2.75
N SER A 39 -3.89 -5.64 -4.05
CA SER A 39 -5.12 -5.18 -4.69
C SER A 39 -5.94 -6.37 -5.16
N GLY A 40 -7.25 -6.28 -4.98
CA GLY A 40 -8.17 -7.29 -5.52
C GLY A 40 -8.55 -7.03 -6.97
N THR A 41 -8.06 -5.96 -7.56
CA THR A 41 -8.41 -5.54 -8.91
C THR A 41 -7.16 -5.31 -9.73
N GLU A 42 -7.06 -5.96 -10.89
CA GLU A 42 -5.95 -5.73 -11.80
C GLU A 42 -6.02 -4.31 -12.35
N GLY A 43 -4.86 -3.71 -12.55
CA GLY A 43 -4.77 -2.37 -13.11
C GLY A 43 -5.25 -1.27 -12.18
N ALA A 44 -5.46 -1.57 -10.90
CA ALA A 44 -5.90 -0.56 -9.96
C ALA A 44 -4.84 0.52 -9.80
N TYR A 45 -5.28 1.76 -9.73
CA TYR A 45 -4.35 2.88 -9.58
C TYR A 45 -3.54 2.79 -8.29
N ALA A 46 -4.07 2.09 -7.30
CA ALA A 46 -3.34 1.84 -6.06
C ALA A 46 -2.00 1.15 -6.30
N LEU A 47 -1.95 0.25 -7.30
CA LEU A 47 -0.70 -0.42 -7.66
C LEU A 47 0.32 0.58 -8.19
N THR A 48 -0.12 1.54 -8.97
CA THR A 48 0.75 2.60 -9.47
C THR A 48 1.27 3.46 -8.33
N ARG A 49 0.41 3.76 -7.36
CA ARG A 49 0.81 4.55 -6.20
C ARG A 49 1.89 3.84 -5.39
N ALA A 50 1.71 2.53 -5.19
CA ALA A 50 2.70 1.73 -4.46
C ALA A 50 4.03 1.69 -5.21
N GLU A 51 3.98 1.47 -6.52
CA GLU A 51 5.18 1.40 -7.35
C GLU A 51 5.97 2.71 -7.29
N LYS A 52 5.27 3.84 -7.39
CA LYS A 52 5.94 5.15 -7.32
C LYS A 52 6.58 5.39 -5.96
N ALA A 53 6.04 4.76 -4.93
CA ALA A 53 6.58 4.89 -3.57
C ALA A 53 7.67 3.85 -3.28
N GLY A 54 7.99 2.99 -4.23
CA GLY A 54 8.98 1.94 -4.03
C GLY A 54 8.50 0.78 -3.19
N ILE A 55 7.19 0.58 -3.12
CA ILE A 55 6.58 -0.48 -2.31
C ILE A 55 6.15 -1.61 -3.21
N HIS A 56 6.48 -2.85 -2.81
CA HIS A 56 6.06 -4.02 -3.57
C HIS A 56 4.53 -4.13 -3.60
N ALA A 57 3.98 -4.40 -4.77
CA ALA A 57 2.54 -4.51 -4.95
C ALA A 57 2.19 -5.81 -5.67
N GLU A 58 1.12 -6.45 -5.23
CA GLU A 58 0.62 -7.69 -5.80
C GLU A 58 -0.86 -7.55 -6.11
N THR A 59 -1.31 -8.28 -7.11
CA THR A 59 -2.73 -8.36 -7.43
C THR A 59 -3.21 -9.76 -7.11
N VAL A 60 -4.28 -9.85 -6.32
CA VAL A 60 -4.93 -11.12 -6.00
C VAL A 60 -6.35 -11.04 -6.49
N ALA A 61 -6.67 -11.79 -7.54
CA ALA A 61 -8.02 -11.79 -8.09
C ALA A 61 -8.92 -12.64 -7.23
N TYR A 62 -10.05 -12.08 -6.82
CA TYR A 62 -11.05 -12.82 -6.08
C TYR A 62 -12.06 -13.40 -7.05
N LYS A 63 -12.31 -14.67 -6.93
CA LYS A 63 -13.40 -15.30 -7.67
C LYS A 63 -14.51 -15.64 -6.71
N LYS A 64 -15.69 -15.32 -7.13
CA LYS A 64 -16.89 -15.67 -6.37
C LYS A 64 -17.52 -16.93 -6.94
#